data_a8b5873784f2d5fbeae8c89aec2d200b
#
_entry.id   a8b5873784f2d5fbeae8c89aec2d200b
#
_cell.length_a   1.000
_cell.length_b   1.000
_cell.length_c   1.000
_cell.angle_alpha   90.00
_cell.angle_beta   90.00
_cell.angle_gamma   90.00
#
_symmetry.space_group_name_H-M   'P 1'
#
loop_
_entity.id
_entity.type
_entity.pdbx_description
1 polymer ?
#
loop_
_entity_poly.entity_id
_entity_poly.type
_entity_poly.pdbx_seq_one_letter_code
_entity_poly.pdbx_strand_id
1 'polypeptide(L)'
;MMSNHIHILLEVPPMPEEGLSDEELLKRLRAIYSEAVVADVEKELKEARATELSAHAAEIHSRYTYRMHNLSEFMKTVMQRMTQWFNRKHNRTGTLWESRFTSVIVESGIAARTMAAYIDLNPVSAGMVTDPAEYRWSSYGEAVGGGNKGNGK
;
A
#
# COMPACT_ATOMS: atom_id res chain seq x y z
N MET A 1 3.43 12.87 -3.84
CA MET A 1 4.62 12.26 -4.48
C MET A 1 5.45 13.37 -5.09
N MET A 2 6.71 13.48 -4.74
CA MET A 2 7.63 14.50 -5.28
C MET A 2 8.23 14.05 -6.61
N SER A 3 9.04 14.89 -7.25
CA SER A 3 9.67 14.55 -8.55
C SER A 3 10.64 13.37 -8.49
N ASN A 4 11.31 13.16 -7.36
CA ASN A 4 12.36 12.15 -7.18
C ASN A 4 12.22 11.29 -5.92
N HIS A 5 11.21 11.54 -5.08
CA HIS A 5 10.94 10.75 -3.88
C HIS A 5 9.46 10.79 -3.48
N ILE A 6 9.08 9.93 -2.57
CA ILE A 6 7.73 9.88 -1.98
C ILE A 6 7.84 9.83 -0.46
N HIS A 7 6.92 10.49 0.20
CA HIS A 7 6.68 10.35 1.63
C HIS A 7 5.36 9.61 1.83
N ILE A 8 5.33 8.68 2.76
CA ILE A 8 4.15 7.90 3.09
C ILE A 8 4.05 7.84 4.60
N LEU A 9 2.94 8.27 5.16
CA LEU A 9 2.61 8.05 6.57
C LEU A 9 1.76 6.79 6.65
N LEU A 10 2.21 5.81 7.43
CA LEU A 10 1.58 4.51 7.56
C LEU A 10 1.37 4.14 9.02
N GLU A 11 0.26 3.52 9.31
CA GLU A 11 0.05 2.78 10.54
C GLU A 11 0.24 1.29 10.25
N VAL A 12 1.07 0.64 11.06
CA VAL A 12 1.35 -0.80 10.95
C VAL A 12 0.92 -1.46 12.26
N PRO A 13 -0.35 -1.87 12.37
CA PRO A 13 -0.83 -2.52 13.58
C PRO A 13 -0.15 -3.88 13.77
N PRO A 14 -0.06 -4.40 14.99
CA PRO A 14 0.44 -5.75 15.22
C PRO A 14 -0.48 -6.79 14.56
N MET A 15 0.09 -7.94 14.24
CA MET A 15 -0.71 -9.09 13.80
C MET A 15 -1.61 -9.53 14.97
N PRO A 16 -2.91 -9.79 14.75
CA PRO A 16 -3.76 -10.39 15.76
C PRO A 16 -3.17 -11.72 16.26
N GLU A 17 -3.23 -11.97 17.56
CA GLU A 17 -2.69 -13.20 18.18
C GLU A 17 -3.32 -14.48 17.60
N GLU A 18 -4.61 -14.43 17.31
CA GLU A 18 -5.37 -15.53 16.70
C GLU A 18 -5.18 -15.64 15.17
N GLY A 19 -4.38 -14.73 14.58
CA GLY A 19 -4.27 -14.60 13.13
C GLY A 19 -5.49 -13.91 12.51
N LEU A 20 -5.68 -14.09 11.19
CA LEU A 20 -6.85 -13.59 10.47
C LEU A 20 -7.83 -14.74 10.22
N SER A 21 -9.12 -14.46 10.31
CA SER A 21 -10.14 -15.38 9.80
C SER A 21 -10.09 -15.45 8.26
N ASP A 22 -10.63 -16.54 7.69
CA ASP A 22 -10.73 -16.70 6.24
C ASP A 22 -11.50 -15.53 5.60
N GLU A 23 -12.59 -15.09 6.25
CA GLU A 23 -13.42 -13.97 5.80
C GLU A 23 -12.64 -12.64 5.77
N GLU A 24 -11.93 -12.33 6.85
CA GLU A 24 -11.12 -11.10 6.92
C GLU A 24 -9.95 -11.13 5.93
N LEU A 25 -9.33 -12.30 5.72
CA LEU A 25 -8.32 -12.47 4.68
C LEU A 25 -8.89 -12.16 3.30
N LEU A 26 -10.01 -12.79 2.92
CA LEU A 26 -10.65 -12.58 1.61
C LEU A 26 -11.09 -11.13 1.41
N LYS A 27 -11.62 -10.48 2.45
CA LYS A 27 -11.98 -9.05 2.42
C LYS A 27 -10.76 -8.17 2.10
N ARG A 28 -9.62 -8.42 2.75
CA ARG A 28 -8.39 -7.68 2.47
C ARG A 28 -7.85 -7.95 1.07
N LEU A 29 -7.96 -9.19 0.59
CA LEU A 29 -7.51 -9.53 -0.76
C LEU A 29 -8.34 -8.84 -1.84
N ARG A 30 -9.66 -8.67 -1.66
CA ARG A 30 -10.53 -7.93 -2.59
C ARG A 30 -10.08 -6.47 -2.81
N ALA A 31 -9.39 -5.87 -1.85
CA ALA A 31 -8.87 -4.51 -2.01
C ALA A 31 -7.71 -4.39 -2.99
N ILE A 32 -7.00 -5.50 -3.30
CA ILE A 32 -5.73 -5.47 -4.06
C ILE A 32 -5.64 -6.48 -5.19
N TYR A 33 -6.52 -7.46 -5.24
CA TYR A 33 -6.56 -8.50 -6.27
C TYR A 33 -7.88 -8.48 -7.04
N SER A 34 -7.86 -9.06 -8.24
CA SER A 34 -9.09 -9.25 -9.03
C SER A 34 -10.02 -10.28 -8.38
N GLU A 35 -11.32 -10.18 -8.65
CA GLU A 35 -12.32 -11.12 -8.16
C GLU A 35 -11.99 -12.58 -8.53
N ALA A 36 -11.42 -12.82 -9.71
CA ALA A 36 -11.02 -14.16 -10.13
C ALA A 36 -9.96 -14.76 -9.18
N VAL A 37 -8.93 -13.98 -8.84
CA VAL A 37 -7.89 -14.43 -7.90
C VAL A 37 -8.48 -14.68 -6.51
N VAL A 38 -9.38 -13.81 -6.04
CA VAL A 38 -10.02 -13.98 -4.72
C VAL A 38 -10.92 -15.21 -4.69
N ALA A 39 -11.66 -15.47 -5.77
CA ALA A 39 -12.50 -16.66 -5.90
C ALA A 39 -11.67 -17.96 -5.88
N ASP A 40 -10.51 -17.97 -6.53
CA ASP A 40 -9.59 -19.12 -6.49
C ASP A 40 -9.09 -19.37 -5.07
N VAL A 41 -8.68 -18.33 -4.35
CA VAL A 41 -8.24 -18.43 -2.94
C VAL A 41 -9.38 -18.91 -2.03
N GLU A 42 -10.59 -18.40 -2.22
CA GLU A 42 -11.77 -18.81 -1.46
C GLU A 42 -12.08 -20.29 -1.69
N LYS A 43 -11.94 -20.76 -2.92
CA LYS A 43 -12.12 -22.17 -3.26
C LYS A 43 -11.06 -23.05 -2.59
N GLU A 44 -9.77 -22.67 -2.69
CA GLU A 44 -8.67 -23.38 -2.02
C GLU A 44 -8.90 -23.49 -0.51
N LEU A 45 -9.32 -22.40 0.15
CA LEU A 45 -9.64 -22.38 1.58
C LEU A 45 -10.80 -23.32 1.93
N LYS A 46 -11.89 -23.30 1.16
CA LYS A 46 -13.04 -24.19 1.38
C LYS A 46 -12.63 -25.65 1.25
N GLU A 47 -11.84 -26.00 0.26
CA GLU A 47 -11.34 -27.37 0.06
C GLU A 47 -10.41 -27.80 1.21
N ALA A 48 -9.50 -26.93 1.66
CA ALA A 48 -8.63 -27.20 2.80
C ALA A 48 -9.40 -27.39 4.11
N ARG A 49 -10.47 -26.63 4.33
CA ARG A 49 -11.33 -26.77 5.51
C ARG A 49 -12.20 -28.03 5.46
N ALA A 50 -12.71 -28.40 4.28
CA ALA A 50 -13.53 -29.58 4.09
C ALA A 50 -12.77 -30.90 4.31
N THR A 51 -11.46 -30.89 4.05
CA THR A 51 -10.58 -32.06 4.22
C THR A 51 -9.88 -32.11 5.59
N GLU A 52 -10.25 -31.22 6.53
CA GLU A 52 -9.64 -31.09 7.85
C GLU A 52 -8.10 -30.86 7.81
N LEU A 53 -7.58 -30.46 6.67
CA LEU A 53 -6.18 -30.12 6.47
C LEU A 53 -5.86 -28.72 7.01
N SER A 54 -5.88 -28.58 8.33
CA SER A 54 -5.60 -27.31 9.00
C SER A 54 -4.24 -26.72 8.62
N ALA A 55 -3.24 -27.56 8.39
CA ALA A 55 -1.93 -27.14 7.93
C ALA A 55 -1.96 -26.49 6.54
N HIS A 56 -2.77 -27.01 5.61
CA HIS A 56 -2.91 -26.44 4.27
C HIS A 56 -3.63 -25.08 4.30
N ALA A 57 -4.69 -24.96 5.09
CA ALA A 57 -5.35 -23.66 5.29
C ALA A 57 -4.39 -22.62 5.90
N ALA A 58 -3.56 -23.00 6.87
CA ALA A 58 -2.54 -22.13 7.44
C ALA A 58 -1.46 -21.72 6.40
N GLU A 59 -1.09 -22.61 5.51
CA GLU A 59 -0.18 -22.30 4.39
C GLU A 59 -0.78 -21.27 3.44
N ILE A 60 -2.06 -21.43 3.06
CA ILE A 60 -2.78 -20.46 2.23
C ILE A 60 -2.79 -19.09 2.92
N HIS A 61 -3.11 -19.03 4.22
CA HIS A 61 -3.03 -17.79 4.99
C HIS A 61 -1.63 -17.19 4.96
N SER A 62 -0.59 -17.96 5.26
CA SER A 62 0.79 -17.46 5.33
C SER A 62 1.27 -16.88 4.00
N ARG A 63 0.83 -17.44 2.86
CA ARG A 63 1.13 -16.97 1.51
C ARG A 63 0.76 -15.50 1.29
N TYR A 64 -0.26 -15.00 1.99
CA TYR A 64 -0.74 -13.63 1.85
C TYR A 64 -0.44 -12.76 3.08
N THR A 65 -0.47 -13.33 4.28
CA THR A 65 -0.34 -12.55 5.53
C THR A 65 1.09 -12.17 5.86
N TYR A 66 2.11 -12.84 5.30
CA TYR A 66 3.51 -12.50 5.58
C TYR A 66 3.88 -11.04 5.26
N ARG A 67 3.14 -10.41 4.35
CA ARG A 67 3.30 -8.99 3.99
C ARG A 67 2.49 -8.05 4.87
N MET A 68 1.44 -8.58 5.52
CA MET A 68 0.59 -7.80 6.40
C MET A 68 1.33 -7.60 7.72
N HIS A 69 1.15 -6.46 8.35
CA HIS A 69 1.78 -6.14 9.61
C HIS A 69 3.34 -6.13 9.59
N ASN A 70 3.94 -6.15 8.40
CA ASN A 70 5.39 -6.07 8.18
C ASN A 70 5.72 -4.95 7.20
N LEU A 71 6.26 -3.84 7.73
CA LEU A 71 6.58 -2.65 6.94
C LEU A 71 7.57 -2.96 5.81
N SER A 72 8.58 -3.78 6.08
CA SER A 72 9.62 -4.09 5.09
C SER A 72 9.07 -4.87 3.90
N GLU A 73 8.26 -5.90 4.15
CA GLU A 73 7.63 -6.69 3.08
C GLU A 73 6.55 -5.89 2.34
N PHE A 74 5.80 -5.03 3.04
CA PHE A 74 4.86 -4.10 2.43
C PHE A 74 5.57 -3.15 1.46
N MET A 75 6.60 -2.44 1.93
CA MET A 75 7.36 -1.49 1.11
C MET A 75 8.07 -2.16 -0.06
N LYS A 76 8.66 -3.32 0.14
CA LYS A 76 9.25 -4.14 -0.94
C LYS A 76 8.22 -4.42 -2.03
N THR A 77 7.02 -4.82 -1.66
CA THR A 77 5.94 -5.11 -2.60
C THR A 77 5.51 -3.85 -3.36
N VAL A 78 5.32 -2.72 -2.67
CA VAL A 78 4.94 -1.44 -3.29
C VAL A 78 6.01 -0.99 -4.28
N MET A 79 7.26 -0.95 -3.87
CA MET A 79 8.40 -0.53 -4.70
C MET A 79 8.55 -1.43 -5.94
N GLN A 80 8.42 -2.74 -5.77
CA GLN A 80 8.51 -3.70 -6.88
C GLN A 80 7.36 -3.53 -7.88
N ARG A 81 6.11 -3.40 -7.41
CA ARG A 81 4.95 -3.19 -8.30
C ARG A 81 5.05 -1.87 -9.04
N MET A 82 5.49 -0.81 -8.36
CA MET A 82 5.69 0.50 -8.99
C MET A 82 6.79 0.43 -10.06
N THR A 83 7.91 -0.24 -9.78
CA THR A 83 8.98 -0.45 -10.78
C THR A 83 8.45 -1.22 -12.00
N GLN A 84 7.73 -2.31 -11.80
CA GLN A 84 7.16 -3.09 -12.89
C GLN A 84 6.17 -2.30 -13.74
N TRP A 85 5.28 -1.55 -13.09
CA TRP A 85 4.32 -0.69 -13.76
C TRP A 85 5.03 0.41 -14.57
N PHE A 86 5.97 1.12 -13.95
CA PHE A 86 6.73 2.21 -14.57
C PHE A 86 7.55 1.71 -15.76
N ASN A 87 8.28 0.61 -15.60
CA ASN A 87 9.08 0.02 -16.67
C ASN A 87 8.22 -0.40 -17.85
N ARG A 88 7.07 -1.04 -17.59
CA ARG A 88 6.12 -1.42 -18.64
C ARG A 88 5.57 -0.20 -19.38
N LYS A 89 5.15 0.83 -18.62
CA LYS A 89 4.57 2.05 -19.20
C LYS A 89 5.56 2.86 -20.04
N HIS A 90 6.84 2.84 -19.66
CA HIS A 90 7.88 3.65 -20.28
C HIS A 90 8.86 2.83 -21.12
N ASN A 91 8.55 1.57 -21.40
CA ASN A 91 9.41 0.63 -22.13
C ASN A 91 10.87 0.61 -21.62
N ARG A 92 11.00 0.50 -20.29
CA ARG A 92 12.29 0.47 -19.58
C ARG A 92 12.51 -0.87 -18.89
N THR A 93 13.75 -1.13 -18.51
CA THR A 93 14.19 -2.27 -17.68
C THR A 93 15.06 -1.78 -16.52
N GLY A 94 15.28 -2.65 -15.54
CA GLY A 94 16.14 -2.36 -14.42
C GLY A 94 15.40 -1.70 -13.23
N THR A 95 16.18 -1.26 -12.25
CA THR A 95 15.65 -0.65 -11.03
C THR A 95 15.16 0.79 -11.25
N LEU A 96 14.11 1.16 -10.55
CA LEU A 96 13.58 2.53 -10.48
C LEU A 96 14.13 3.28 -9.26
N TRP A 97 14.46 2.55 -8.21
CA TRP A 97 14.83 3.07 -6.91
C TRP A 97 16.35 3.06 -6.75
N GLU A 98 16.89 4.17 -6.27
CA GLU A 98 18.32 4.32 -6.02
C GLU A 98 18.78 3.51 -4.80
N SER A 99 17.93 3.46 -3.77
CA SER A 99 18.22 2.78 -2.52
C SER A 99 16.98 2.14 -1.91
N ARG A 100 17.17 1.49 -0.76
CA ARG A 100 16.05 1.04 0.09
C ARG A 100 15.29 2.24 0.64
N PHE A 101 14.03 2.02 1.05
CA PHE A 101 13.28 3.03 1.77
C PHE A 101 13.91 3.29 3.15
N THR A 102 13.78 4.51 3.61
CA THR A 102 14.11 4.91 4.99
C THR A 102 12.81 5.10 5.76
N SER A 103 12.76 4.64 7.00
CA SER A 103 11.60 4.82 7.87
C SER A 103 11.99 5.48 9.18
N VAL A 104 11.07 6.29 9.70
CA VAL A 104 11.16 6.94 10.99
C VAL A 104 9.88 6.61 11.76
N ILE A 105 10.02 6.24 13.02
CA ILE A 105 8.86 6.03 13.91
C ILE A 105 8.32 7.39 14.30
N VAL A 106 7.01 7.56 14.10
CA VAL A 106 6.28 8.77 14.47
C VAL A 106 5.29 8.40 15.58
N GLU A 107 5.35 9.09 16.68
CA GLU A 107 4.39 8.94 17.78
C GLU A 107 2.98 9.33 17.32
N SER A 108 1.97 8.73 17.95
CA SER A 108 0.56 9.06 17.69
C SER A 108 0.20 10.49 18.12
N GLY A 109 -0.97 10.95 17.77
CA GLY A 109 -1.51 12.24 18.21
C GLY A 109 -0.90 13.44 17.50
N ILE A 110 -0.29 14.36 18.23
CA ILE A 110 0.22 15.64 17.68
C ILE A 110 1.36 15.38 16.69
N ALA A 111 2.30 14.48 17.02
CA ALA A 111 3.44 14.17 16.16
C ALA A 111 2.99 13.62 14.79
N ALA A 112 2.03 12.70 14.79
CA ALA A 112 1.47 12.15 13.55
C ALA A 112 0.78 13.22 12.69
N ARG A 113 0.00 14.12 13.32
CA ARG A 113 -0.63 15.25 12.60
C ARG A 113 0.38 16.22 12.04
N THR A 114 1.42 16.54 12.80
CA THR A 114 2.51 17.41 12.35
C THR A 114 3.24 16.79 11.15
N MET A 115 3.51 15.49 11.20
CA MET A 115 4.14 14.77 10.10
C MET A 115 3.23 14.74 8.85
N ALA A 116 1.93 14.51 9.02
CA ALA A 116 0.97 14.56 7.91
C ALA A 116 0.97 15.95 7.25
N ALA A 117 0.89 17.02 8.05
CA ALA A 117 0.97 18.40 7.54
C ALA A 117 2.30 18.69 6.83
N TYR A 118 3.42 18.21 7.37
CA TYR A 118 4.73 18.31 6.72
C TYR A 118 4.74 17.64 5.35
N ILE A 119 4.17 16.44 5.23
CA ILE A 119 4.10 15.71 3.97
C ILE A 119 3.26 16.48 2.94
N ASP A 120 2.11 17.02 3.35
CA ASP A 120 1.20 17.75 2.45
C ASP A 120 1.75 19.14 2.04
N LEU A 121 2.58 19.78 2.88
CA LEU A 121 3.25 21.04 2.60
C LEU A 121 4.58 20.91 1.83
N ASN A 122 5.09 19.68 1.69
CA ASN A 122 6.38 19.44 1.04
C ASN A 122 6.44 19.97 -0.41
N PRO A 123 5.39 19.83 -1.26
CA PRO A 123 5.40 20.42 -2.60
C PRO A 123 5.50 21.96 -2.62
N VAL A 124 4.93 22.62 -1.63
CA VAL A 124 5.04 24.11 -1.47
C VAL A 124 6.47 24.44 -1.07
N SER A 125 7.03 23.75 -0.08
CA SER A 125 8.41 23.97 0.38
C SER A 125 9.44 23.72 -0.72
N ALA A 126 9.12 22.83 -1.66
CA ALA A 126 9.94 22.55 -2.84
C ALA A 126 9.70 23.51 -4.03
N GLY A 127 8.82 24.50 -3.88
CA GLY A 127 8.48 25.46 -4.93
C GLY A 127 7.73 24.88 -6.13
N MET A 128 7.10 23.71 -5.98
CA MET A 128 6.36 23.05 -7.05
C MET A 128 4.97 23.65 -7.26
N VAL A 129 4.35 24.11 -6.20
CA VAL A 129 3.07 24.81 -6.17
C VAL A 129 3.10 25.91 -5.11
N THR A 130 2.20 26.89 -5.19
CA THR A 130 2.04 27.93 -4.16
C THR A 130 1.00 27.56 -3.11
N ASP A 131 -0.03 26.82 -3.50
CA ASP A 131 -1.08 26.33 -2.61
C ASP A 131 -1.01 24.77 -2.60
N PRO A 132 -0.93 24.12 -1.43
CA PRO A 132 -0.90 22.65 -1.34
C PRO A 132 -2.16 22.00 -1.92
N ALA A 133 -3.30 22.70 -1.98
CA ALA A 133 -4.52 22.23 -2.61
C ALA A 133 -4.37 21.98 -4.12
N GLU A 134 -3.46 22.67 -4.77
CA GLU A 134 -3.19 22.52 -6.20
C GLU A 134 -2.35 21.28 -6.53
N TYR A 135 -1.72 20.68 -5.52
CA TYR A 135 -0.87 19.51 -5.72
C TYR A 135 -1.66 18.20 -5.65
N ARG A 136 -2.24 17.82 -6.76
CA ARG A 136 -3.12 16.63 -6.89
C ARG A 136 -2.51 15.29 -6.46
N TRP A 137 -1.19 15.22 -6.26
CA TRP A 137 -0.47 14.00 -5.90
C TRP A 137 -0.19 13.87 -4.40
N SER A 138 -0.85 14.70 -3.58
CA SER A 138 -0.87 14.60 -2.12
C SER A 138 -2.26 14.20 -1.64
N SER A 139 -2.34 13.68 -0.41
CA SER A 139 -3.62 13.37 0.24
C SER A 139 -4.47 14.63 0.44
N TYR A 140 -3.85 15.74 0.80
CA TYR A 140 -4.54 17.02 0.96
C TYR A 140 -5.08 17.55 -0.38
N GLY A 141 -4.25 17.57 -1.42
CA GLY A 141 -4.66 18.03 -2.75
C GLY A 141 -5.79 17.19 -3.35
N GLU A 142 -5.81 15.88 -3.09
CA GLU A 142 -6.91 15.00 -3.49
C GLU A 142 -8.20 15.33 -2.71
N ALA A 143 -8.09 15.53 -1.39
CA ALA A 143 -9.23 15.75 -0.52
C ALA A 143 -9.89 17.12 -0.73
N VAL A 144 -9.09 18.19 -0.91
CA VAL A 144 -9.56 19.57 -0.97
C VAL A 144 -9.72 20.06 -2.42
N GLY A 145 -8.87 19.62 -3.33
CA GLY A 145 -8.88 19.98 -4.74
C GLY A 145 -10.09 19.46 -5.54
N GLY A 146 -11.08 18.88 -4.84
CA GLY A 146 -12.36 18.44 -5.40
C GLY A 146 -12.16 17.48 -6.56
N GLY A 147 -11.65 16.27 -6.28
CA GLY A 147 -11.47 15.13 -7.18
C GLY A 147 -11.88 15.35 -8.61
N ASN A 148 -11.13 16.14 -9.34
CA ASN A 148 -11.39 16.32 -10.76
C ASN A 148 -11.14 14.93 -11.37
N LYS A 149 -12.22 14.20 -11.66
CA LYS A 149 -12.19 12.94 -12.39
C LYS A 149 -11.45 13.24 -13.69
N GLY A 150 -10.12 13.15 -13.61
CA GLY A 150 -9.25 13.39 -14.74
C GLY A 150 -9.70 12.50 -15.88
N ASN A 151 -10.28 13.07 -16.90
CA ASN A 151 -10.34 12.46 -18.20
C ASN A 151 -8.89 12.17 -18.60
N GLY A 152 -8.46 10.93 -18.30
CA GLY A 152 -7.23 10.40 -18.84
C GLY A 152 -7.35 10.41 -20.34
N LYS A 153 -6.61 11.28 -20.98
CA LYS A 153 -6.17 11.14 -22.36
C LYS A 153 -4.76 10.61 -22.35
#